data_35cfd98c4fa7f889b08cda11e4d2d0b1
#
_entry.id   35cfd98c4fa7f889b08cda11e4d2d0b1
#
_cell.length_a   1.000
_cell.length_b   1.000
_cell.length_c   1.000
_cell.angle_alpha   90.00
_cell.angle_beta   90.00
_cell.angle_gamma   90.00
#
_symmetry.space_group_name_H-M   'P 1'
#
loop_
_entity.id
_entity.type
_entity.pdbx_description
1 polymer ?
#
loop_
_entity_poly.entity_id
_entity_poly.type
_entity_poly.pdbx_seq_one_letter_code
_entity_poly.pdbx_strand_id
1 'polypeptide(L)'
;MLPKEIIFPHETLRKGQDKLVEDIYETLTNKKILLADAPTGLGKTASAISVALSIALKEDKKVFFLTNRHTQHKIAIDTLKLLQKKSQQDFVCVDLIGKKWMCNQEVANLFGNDFNEYCKTVIEKGECEYYNNFKTKKGITVEGKLAMELMRKKEPMSNEEIKIFSEQNKICAHELAMAVAKKAQVIIGDYFYLFNPRIQETILKKMDIELDKVILIVDEAHNLPNRIADMMSQKLTSVMLKRGVMEAEKFRYDGLVFWLNSLKNIIEKLSGVNTKQNNSFESSKKNQQSSLFSTAYDLKSKEKNNPNNSSSVPNKTSSYTTSYSNKEKLIRRDTFISEVKLITDYDELIEELNSAADEVRKKQKRSQLGGIASFLDAWQGSDDGFIRIISQNEGKYGKFISLQYSCLDPSLVSKNVFEEIDSAVLMSGTLNPTSMYRDLLSIKNSLERKYSSPFPPENRMSIIIPETSTKYDMRNEKMYKEIGTKCSQICEVVPGNVAFFFPSYWIRDKVYPFIKIDKEIFLEKQDMTKEDKEKFLVEFKEGNVKGGALLGVPGANFAEG
;
A
#
# COMPACT_ATOMS: atom_id res chain seq x y z
N MET A 1 -14.26 32.14 17.28
CA MET A 1 -12.84 32.55 17.52
C MET A 1 -12.07 31.32 17.91
N LEU A 2 -10.87 31.14 17.38
CA LEU A 2 -10.00 30.03 17.82
C LEU A 2 -9.78 30.14 19.34
N PRO A 3 -9.85 29.03 20.10
CA PRO A 3 -9.39 29.02 21.47
C PRO A 3 -7.96 29.56 21.52
N LYS A 4 -7.67 30.48 22.42
CA LYS A 4 -6.37 31.18 22.54
C LYS A 4 -5.18 30.24 22.72
N GLU A 5 -5.44 29.02 23.09
CA GLU A 5 -4.46 27.97 23.36
C GLU A 5 -4.01 27.19 22.10
N ILE A 6 -4.72 27.36 20.97
CA ILE A 6 -4.40 26.62 19.74
C ILE A 6 -3.37 27.38 18.92
N ILE A 7 -2.25 26.72 18.68
CA ILE A 7 -1.23 27.18 17.74
C ILE A 7 -1.68 26.81 16.34
N PHE A 8 -1.86 27.80 15.46
CA PHE A 8 -2.33 27.57 14.09
C PHE A 8 -1.34 28.08 13.05
N PRO A 9 -1.05 27.32 11.96
CA PRO A 9 0.04 27.66 11.04
C PRO A 9 -0.27 28.90 10.18
N HIS A 10 -1.54 29.17 9.88
CA HIS A 10 -1.96 30.27 9.01
C HIS A 10 -2.55 31.43 9.81
N GLU A 11 -2.52 32.64 9.24
CA GLU A 11 -3.08 33.83 9.89
C GLU A 11 -4.61 33.82 9.87
N THR A 12 -5.19 33.29 8.79
CA THR A 12 -6.63 33.26 8.57
C THR A 12 -7.10 31.82 8.36
N LEU A 13 -8.28 31.53 8.88
CA LEU A 13 -8.97 30.27 8.66
C LEU A 13 -9.74 30.31 7.33
N ARG A 14 -9.83 29.17 6.66
CA ARG A 14 -10.71 28.99 5.52
C ARG A 14 -12.16 28.95 5.97
N LYS A 15 -13.08 29.23 5.06
CA LYS A 15 -14.52 29.14 5.34
C LYS A 15 -14.89 27.73 5.83
N GLY A 16 -15.50 27.63 7.00
CA GLY A 16 -15.89 26.37 7.64
C GLY A 16 -14.78 25.62 8.37
N GLN A 17 -13.53 26.09 8.29
CA GLN A 17 -12.41 25.50 9.00
C GLN A 17 -12.45 25.81 10.50
N ASP A 18 -13.01 26.95 10.87
CA ASP A 18 -13.28 27.38 12.24
C ASP A 18 -14.12 26.34 12.99
N LYS A 19 -15.22 25.91 12.39
CA LYS A 19 -16.09 24.88 12.96
C LYS A 19 -15.36 23.53 13.10
N LEU A 20 -14.57 23.14 12.11
CA LEU A 20 -13.79 21.91 12.18
C LEU A 20 -12.80 21.96 13.36
N VAL A 21 -12.11 23.09 13.55
CA VAL A 21 -11.17 23.28 14.66
C VAL A 21 -11.88 23.22 16.02
N GLU A 22 -13.04 23.87 16.13
CA GLU A 22 -13.85 23.84 17.36
C GLU A 22 -14.33 22.42 17.70
N ASP A 23 -14.89 21.69 16.72
CA ASP A 23 -15.36 20.31 16.91
C ASP A 23 -14.19 19.37 17.28
N ILE A 24 -13.00 19.53 16.69
CA ILE A 24 -11.80 18.75 17.04
C ILE A 24 -11.38 19.09 18.47
N TYR A 25 -11.29 20.37 18.82
CA TYR A 25 -10.88 20.80 20.16
C TYR A 25 -11.81 20.26 21.25
N GLU A 26 -13.12 20.43 21.06
CA GLU A 26 -14.14 19.90 21.99
C GLU A 26 -14.02 18.37 22.12
N THR A 27 -13.85 17.68 21.01
CA THR A 27 -13.75 16.21 20.98
C THR A 27 -12.53 15.71 21.75
N LEU A 28 -11.36 16.24 21.43
CA LEU A 28 -10.10 15.79 22.04
C LEU A 28 -10.01 16.16 23.53
N THR A 29 -10.50 17.35 23.92
CA THR A 29 -10.55 17.76 25.34
C THR A 29 -11.50 16.88 26.17
N ASN A 30 -12.58 16.39 25.57
CA ASN A 30 -13.52 15.48 26.21
C ASN A 30 -13.16 14.01 26.07
N LYS A 31 -11.96 13.67 25.59
CA LYS A 31 -11.47 12.30 25.38
C LYS A 31 -12.44 11.44 24.56
N LYS A 32 -12.92 11.98 23.44
CA LYS A 32 -13.85 11.34 22.51
C LYS A 32 -13.17 11.09 21.17
N ILE A 33 -13.94 10.49 20.27
CA ILE A 33 -13.51 10.20 18.90
C ILE A 33 -14.38 11.00 17.92
N LEU A 34 -13.76 11.79 17.05
CA LEU A 34 -14.47 12.51 15.98
C LEU A 34 -14.39 11.72 14.67
N LEU A 35 -15.55 11.48 14.05
CA LEU A 35 -15.63 11.05 12.65
C LEU A 35 -16.05 12.23 11.80
N ALA A 36 -15.14 12.75 10.97
CA ALA A 36 -15.31 13.96 10.19
C ALA A 36 -15.40 13.65 8.69
N ASP A 37 -16.62 13.73 8.11
CA ASP A 37 -16.81 13.82 6.65
C ASP A 37 -16.47 15.25 6.23
N ALA A 38 -15.20 15.48 5.91
CA ALA A 38 -14.62 16.79 5.67
C ALA A 38 -13.99 16.87 4.27
N PRO A 39 -14.57 17.66 3.35
CA PRO A 39 -14.16 17.70 1.95
C PRO A 39 -12.74 18.23 1.78
N THR A 40 -12.15 17.89 0.63
CA THR A 40 -10.84 18.40 0.21
C THR A 40 -10.87 19.93 0.16
N GLY A 41 -9.74 20.56 0.50
CA GLY A 41 -9.61 22.02 0.52
C GLY A 41 -10.03 22.70 1.84
N LEU A 42 -10.71 22.00 2.75
CA LEU A 42 -11.13 22.55 4.06
C LEU A 42 -9.95 22.80 5.02
N GLY A 43 -8.78 22.22 4.77
CA GLY A 43 -7.61 22.35 5.64
C GLY A 43 -7.59 21.35 6.80
N LYS A 44 -8.08 20.13 6.57
CA LYS A 44 -8.16 19.03 7.55
C LYS A 44 -6.87 18.82 8.32
N THR A 45 -5.76 18.61 7.61
CA THR A 45 -4.46 18.27 8.19
C THR A 45 -3.97 19.37 9.13
N ALA A 46 -4.05 20.65 8.69
CA ALA A 46 -3.67 21.79 9.51
C ALA A 46 -4.54 21.90 10.77
N SER A 47 -5.84 21.71 10.65
CA SER A 47 -6.77 21.76 11.77
C SER A 47 -6.49 20.66 12.80
N ALA A 48 -6.38 19.42 12.35
CA ALA A 48 -6.18 18.28 13.24
C ALA A 48 -4.82 18.31 13.95
N ILE A 49 -3.74 18.57 13.21
CA ILE A 49 -2.39 18.64 13.79
C ILE A 49 -2.27 19.80 14.77
N SER A 50 -2.79 20.99 14.42
CA SER A 50 -2.71 22.19 15.29
C SER A 50 -3.37 21.96 16.64
N VAL A 51 -4.59 21.44 16.63
CA VAL A 51 -5.34 21.19 17.87
C VAL A 51 -4.69 20.07 18.68
N ALA A 52 -4.40 18.93 18.04
CA ALA A 52 -3.82 17.78 18.72
C ALA A 52 -2.45 18.09 19.33
N LEU A 53 -1.57 18.81 18.60
CA LEU A 53 -0.27 19.21 19.11
C LEU A 53 -0.39 20.18 20.28
N SER A 54 -1.31 21.18 20.21
CA SER A 54 -1.51 22.14 21.29
C SER A 54 -1.94 21.44 22.59
N ILE A 55 -2.84 20.46 22.50
CA ILE A 55 -3.27 19.65 23.64
C ILE A 55 -2.12 18.75 24.13
N ALA A 56 -1.42 18.08 23.23
CA ALA A 56 -0.34 17.17 23.55
C ALA A 56 0.82 17.85 24.29
N LEU A 57 1.17 19.08 23.90
CA LEU A 57 2.20 19.88 24.58
C LEU A 57 1.78 20.29 26.00
N LYS A 58 0.49 20.56 26.21
CA LYS A 58 -0.05 20.96 27.50
C LYS A 58 -0.20 19.79 28.47
N GLU A 59 -0.55 18.61 27.96
CA GLU A 59 -0.94 17.46 28.77
C GLU A 59 0.08 16.31 28.74
N ASP A 60 1.28 16.55 28.17
CA ASP A 60 2.35 15.56 28.00
C ASP A 60 1.88 14.29 27.30
N LYS A 61 1.13 14.46 26.21
CA LYS A 61 0.62 13.39 25.35
C LYS A 61 1.41 13.26 24.06
N LYS A 62 1.15 12.21 23.32
CA LYS A 62 1.75 11.93 22.01
C LYS A 62 0.70 11.99 20.92
N VAL A 63 1.00 12.64 19.80
CA VAL A 63 0.15 12.66 18.62
C VAL A 63 0.66 11.61 17.63
N PHE A 64 -0.18 10.66 17.27
CA PHE A 64 0.05 9.79 16.13
C PHE A 64 -0.77 10.30 14.95
N PHE A 65 -0.10 10.79 13.91
CA PHE A 65 -0.72 11.13 12.63
C PHE A 65 -0.51 9.97 11.66
N LEU A 66 -1.57 9.22 11.40
CA LEU A 66 -1.52 8.02 10.58
C LEU A 66 -2.24 8.23 9.24
N THR A 67 -1.57 7.79 8.17
CA THR A 67 -2.10 7.81 6.81
C THR A 67 -1.51 6.68 5.98
N ASN A 68 -2.18 6.28 4.91
CA ASN A 68 -1.72 5.23 4.00
C ASN A 68 -0.88 5.75 2.82
N ARG A 69 -0.58 7.06 2.78
CA ARG A 69 0.08 7.71 1.63
C ARG A 69 1.27 8.58 2.03
N HIS A 70 2.39 8.36 1.38
CA HIS A 70 3.60 9.14 1.61
C HIS A 70 3.45 10.64 1.25
N THR A 71 2.59 10.99 0.27
CA THR A 71 2.30 12.40 -0.07
C THR A 71 1.68 13.15 1.10
N GLN A 72 0.83 12.49 1.89
CA GLN A 72 0.22 13.07 3.08
C GLN A 72 1.22 13.27 4.22
N HIS A 73 2.27 12.42 4.32
CA HIS A 73 3.37 12.63 5.27
C HIS A 73 4.03 13.99 5.03
N LYS A 74 4.31 14.34 3.76
CA LYS A 74 4.91 15.63 3.41
C LYS A 74 4.03 16.80 3.84
N ILE A 75 2.72 16.74 3.58
CA ILE A 75 1.77 17.78 4.00
C ILE A 75 1.77 17.96 5.52
N ALA A 76 1.81 16.85 6.28
CA ALA A 76 1.90 16.90 7.74
C ALA A 76 3.21 17.54 8.22
N ILE A 77 4.35 17.15 7.64
CA ILE A 77 5.67 17.75 7.94
C ILE A 77 5.70 19.23 7.62
N ASP A 78 5.23 19.65 6.45
CA ASP A 78 5.18 21.06 6.06
C ASP A 78 4.30 21.88 7.01
N THR A 79 3.16 21.30 7.45
CA THR A 79 2.31 21.91 8.48
C THR A 79 3.05 22.09 9.80
N LEU A 80 3.80 21.07 10.25
CA LEU A 80 4.58 21.12 11.49
C LEU A 80 5.73 22.12 11.40
N LYS A 81 6.41 22.25 10.24
CA LYS A 81 7.43 23.28 10.00
C LYS A 81 6.83 24.69 10.18
N LEU A 82 5.64 24.93 9.61
CA LEU A 82 4.95 26.21 9.77
C LEU A 82 4.54 26.48 11.23
N LEU A 83 4.04 25.45 11.94
CA LEU A 83 3.69 25.57 13.36
C LEU A 83 4.91 25.92 14.22
N GLN A 84 6.05 25.27 14.02
CA GLN A 84 7.27 25.53 14.76
C GLN A 84 7.79 26.96 14.54
N LYS A 85 7.80 27.43 13.28
CA LYS A 85 8.20 28.81 12.95
C LYS A 85 7.31 29.86 13.61
N LYS A 86 5.99 29.60 13.68
CA LYS A 86 5.03 30.58 14.19
C LYS A 86 4.94 30.60 15.72
N SER A 87 5.02 29.44 16.35
CA SER A 87 4.80 29.30 17.79
C SER A 87 6.04 29.60 18.64
N GLN A 88 7.24 29.51 18.05
CA GLN A 88 8.52 29.51 18.76
C GLN A 88 8.58 28.43 19.88
N GLN A 89 7.71 27.42 19.83
CA GLN A 89 7.71 26.31 20.77
C GLN A 89 8.57 25.17 20.23
N ASP A 90 9.44 24.66 21.10
CA ASP A 90 10.23 23.48 20.78
C ASP A 90 9.38 22.22 20.94
N PHE A 91 9.15 21.52 19.84
CA PHE A 91 8.62 20.17 19.82
C PHE A 91 9.40 19.30 18.85
N VAL A 92 9.41 18.02 19.10
CA VAL A 92 10.06 17.03 18.23
C VAL A 92 9.01 16.25 17.48
N CYS A 93 9.22 16.09 16.17
CA CYS A 93 8.42 15.19 15.36
C CYS A 93 9.30 14.19 14.61
N VAL A 94 8.72 13.05 14.27
CA VAL A 94 9.39 12.01 13.48
C VAL A 94 8.43 11.49 12.43
N ASP A 95 8.92 11.40 11.21
CA ASP A 95 8.24 10.77 10.07
C ASP A 95 8.77 9.36 9.88
N LEU A 96 7.93 8.36 10.17
CA LEU A 96 8.26 6.94 10.14
C LEU A 96 7.62 6.26 8.94
N ILE A 97 8.45 5.58 8.15
CA ILE A 97 8.01 4.65 7.12
C ILE A 97 8.61 3.27 7.36
N GLY A 98 8.14 2.28 6.62
CA GLY A 98 8.65 0.91 6.76
C GLY A 98 10.17 0.85 6.69
N LYS A 99 10.78 0.06 7.57
CA LYS A 99 12.24 -0.07 7.76
C LYS A 99 13.02 -0.23 6.45
N LYS A 100 12.44 -0.96 5.47
CA LYS A 100 13.02 -1.14 4.13
C LYS A 100 13.25 0.20 3.43
N TRP A 101 12.27 1.09 3.48
CA TRP A 101 12.29 2.37 2.76
C TRP A 101 13.22 3.40 3.38
N MET A 102 13.51 3.23 4.68
CA MET A 102 14.50 4.05 5.39
C MET A 102 15.93 3.53 5.27
N CYS A 103 16.16 2.35 4.68
CA CYS A 103 17.48 1.77 4.57
C CYS A 103 18.32 2.44 3.49
N ASN A 104 19.57 2.81 3.82
CA ASN A 104 20.54 3.41 2.89
C ASN A 104 21.42 2.36 2.18
N GLN A 105 21.22 1.05 2.44
CA GLN A 105 21.89 0.00 1.69
C GLN A 105 21.15 -0.30 0.39
N GLU A 106 21.86 -0.89 -0.60
CA GLU A 106 21.29 -1.33 -1.88
C GLU A 106 20.39 -2.57 -1.73
N VAL A 107 19.28 -2.41 -1.02
CA VAL A 107 18.30 -3.49 -0.74
C VAL A 107 16.89 -3.18 -1.25
N ALA A 108 16.77 -2.16 -2.11
CA ALA A 108 15.49 -1.69 -2.63
C ALA A 108 14.65 -2.78 -3.31
N ASN A 109 15.30 -3.78 -3.91
CA ASN A 109 14.66 -4.85 -4.66
C ASN A 109 14.13 -6.02 -3.81
N LEU A 110 14.32 -6.00 -2.48
CA LEU A 110 13.77 -7.03 -1.60
C LEU A 110 12.30 -6.76 -1.28
N PHE A 111 11.48 -7.80 -1.15
CA PHE A 111 10.13 -7.65 -0.60
C PHE A 111 10.18 -7.42 0.92
N GLY A 112 9.12 -6.83 1.50
CA GLY A 112 9.15 -6.35 2.89
C GLY A 112 9.57 -7.39 3.93
N ASN A 113 9.01 -8.61 3.88
CA ASN A 113 9.37 -9.68 4.83
C ASN A 113 10.80 -10.16 4.61
N ASP A 114 11.22 -10.35 3.36
CA ASP A 114 12.58 -10.77 3.01
C ASP A 114 13.62 -9.74 3.46
N PHE A 115 13.27 -8.45 3.36
CA PHE A 115 14.12 -7.37 3.85
C PHE A 115 14.31 -7.41 5.38
N ASN A 116 13.24 -7.65 6.13
CA ASN A 116 13.31 -7.68 7.59
C ASN A 116 14.25 -8.80 8.09
N GLU A 117 14.15 -9.98 7.50
CA GLU A 117 15.01 -11.12 7.82
C GLU A 117 16.47 -10.87 7.38
N TYR A 118 16.67 -10.33 6.18
CA TYR A 118 18.00 -9.91 5.73
C TYR A 118 18.63 -8.91 6.69
N CYS A 119 17.90 -7.87 7.04
CA CYS A 119 18.37 -6.83 7.97
C CYS A 119 18.73 -7.42 9.33
N LYS A 120 17.92 -8.35 9.87
CA LYS A 120 18.20 -9.06 11.11
C LYS A 120 19.50 -9.85 11.02
N THR A 121 19.67 -10.64 9.97
CA THR A 121 20.88 -11.46 9.75
C THR A 121 22.15 -10.62 9.65
N VAL A 122 22.11 -9.50 8.90
CA VAL A 122 23.28 -8.63 8.72
C VAL A 122 23.65 -7.91 10.04
N ILE A 123 22.64 -7.54 10.85
CA ILE A 123 22.87 -6.99 12.18
C ILE A 123 23.47 -8.03 13.12
N GLU A 124 22.94 -9.25 13.16
CA GLU A 124 23.44 -10.34 14.01
C GLU A 124 24.89 -10.71 13.70
N LYS A 125 25.26 -10.68 12.42
CA LYS A 125 26.64 -10.90 11.97
C LYS A 125 27.56 -9.70 12.19
N GLY A 126 27.03 -8.54 12.59
CA GLY A 126 27.81 -7.31 12.73
C GLY A 126 28.28 -6.69 11.41
N GLU A 127 27.65 -7.04 10.29
CA GLU A 127 28.04 -6.61 8.95
C GLU A 127 27.34 -5.31 8.49
N CYS A 128 26.39 -4.75 9.26
CA CYS A 128 25.73 -3.51 8.94
C CYS A 128 26.48 -2.30 9.51
N GLU A 129 27.29 -1.62 8.70
CA GLU A 129 28.02 -0.40 9.11
C GLU A 129 27.07 0.66 9.69
N TYR A 130 25.96 0.99 9.01
CA TYR A 130 24.98 1.98 9.46
C TYR A 130 24.39 1.66 10.83
N TYR A 131 24.09 0.37 11.09
CA TYR A 131 23.55 -0.03 12.38
C TYR A 131 24.62 0.02 13.47
N ASN A 132 25.83 -0.49 13.19
CA ASN A 132 26.92 -0.55 14.15
C ASN A 132 27.40 0.83 14.59
N ASN A 133 27.39 1.81 13.67
CA ASN A 133 27.71 3.21 13.97
C ASN A 133 26.64 3.88 14.84
N PHE A 134 25.37 3.39 14.81
CA PHE A 134 24.31 3.94 15.64
C PHE A 134 24.18 3.22 16.99
N LYS A 135 24.26 1.88 16.98
CA LYS A 135 23.95 1.05 18.15
C LYS A 135 24.80 -0.22 18.21
N THR A 136 25.23 -0.57 19.40
CA THR A 136 25.95 -1.81 19.72
C THR A 136 25.18 -2.61 20.77
N LYS A 137 25.70 -3.79 21.16
CA LYS A 137 25.17 -4.58 22.28
C LYS A 137 25.18 -3.80 23.61
N LYS A 138 26.07 -2.81 23.75
CA LYS A 138 26.21 -1.95 24.95
C LYS A 138 25.26 -0.74 24.96
N GLY A 139 24.52 -0.50 23.86
CA GLY A 139 23.60 0.63 23.74
C GLY A 139 23.91 1.53 22.53
N ILE A 140 23.34 2.74 22.55
CA ILE A 140 23.53 3.74 21.49
C ILE A 140 24.96 4.30 21.61
N THR A 141 25.66 4.38 20.47
CA THR A 141 27.04 4.90 20.37
C THR A 141 27.11 6.41 20.64
N VAL A 142 28.30 6.95 20.74
CA VAL A 142 28.52 8.41 20.87
C VAL A 142 28.02 9.12 19.61
N GLU A 143 28.35 8.60 18.45
CA GLU A 143 27.91 9.10 17.13
C GLU A 143 26.37 9.04 17.03
N GLY A 144 25.76 7.96 17.47
CA GLY A 144 24.31 7.81 17.51
C GLY A 144 23.63 8.84 18.42
N LYS A 145 24.18 9.10 19.60
CA LYS A 145 23.68 10.14 20.53
C LYS A 145 23.81 11.54 19.93
N LEU A 146 24.95 11.84 19.32
CA LEU A 146 25.18 13.12 18.67
C LEU A 146 24.17 13.34 17.52
N ALA A 147 23.96 12.32 16.69
CA ALA A 147 22.99 12.40 15.61
C ALA A 147 21.55 12.60 16.11
N MET A 148 21.16 11.95 17.22
CA MET A 148 19.86 12.19 17.85
C MET A 148 19.69 13.63 18.31
N GLU A 149 20.70 14.22 18.95
CA GLU A 149 20.65 15.62 19.41
C GLU A 149 20.63 16.60 18.22
N LEU A 150 21.41 16.34 17.17
CA LEU A 150 21.39 17.15 15.96
C LEU A 150 20.02 17.09 15.25
N MET A 151 19.43 15.91 15.15
CA MET A 151 18.11 15.74 14.54
C MET A 151 17.01 16.46 15.35
N ARG A 152 17.06 16.40 16.68
CA ARG A 152 16.11 17.06 17.57
C ARG A 152 16.14 18.59 17.50
N LYS A 153 17.30 19.18 17.19
CA LYS A 153 17.49 20.63 17.06
C LYS A 153 17.13 21.17 15.66
N LYS A 154 16.92 20.28 14.71
CA LYS A 154 16.50 20.67 13.37
C LYS A 154 14.99 20.90 13.29
N GLU A 155 14.55 21.65 12.27
CA GLU A 155 13.14 21.70 11.88
C GLU A 155 12.59 20.27 11.62
N PRO A 156 11.26 20.07 11.69
CA PRO A 156 10.64 18.82 11.34
C PRO A 156 11.14 18.25 10.01
N MET A 157 11.62 17.02 10.02
CA MET A 157 12.23 16.37 8.86
C MET A 157 11.31 15.29 8.28
N SER A 158 11.14 15.30 6.96
CA SER A 158 10.50 14.19 6.25
C SER A 158 11.37 12.92 6.29
N ASN A 159 10.78 11.78 5.97
CA ASN A 159 11.53 10.51 5.92
C ASN A 159 12.68 10.55 4.90
N GLU A 160 12.54 11.27 3.78
CA GLU A 160 13.62 11.50 2.83
C GLU A 160 14.76 12.36 3.43
N GLU A 161 14.41 13.45 4.11
CA GLU A 161 15.40 14.30 4.79
C GLU A 161 16.13 13.53 5.89
N ILE A 162 15.42 12.67 6.66
CA ILE A 162 16.02 11.77 7.65
C ILE A 162 16.97 10.77 7.00
N LYS A 163 16.59 10.21 5.85
CA LYS A 163 17.42 9.26 5.10
C LYS A 163 18.70 9.90 4.62
N ILE A 164 18.64 11.08 4.00
CA ILE A 164 19.81 11.86 3.54
C ILE A 164 20.70 12.21 4.73
N PHE A 165 20.14 12.72 5.83
CA PHE A 165 20.88 13.02 7.05
C PHE A 165 21.61 11.81 7.61
N SER A 166 20.94 10.66 7.63
CA SER A 166 21.51 9.41 8.12
C SER A 166 22.60 8.85 7.23
N GLU A 167 22.50 9.03 5.91
CA GLU A 167 23.53 8.67 4.94
C GLU A 167 24.81 9.48 5.15
N GLN A 168 24.68 10.80 5.28
CA GLN A 168 25.79 11.72 5.54
C GLN A 168 26.54 11.40 6.83
N ASN A 169 25.83 10.90 7.85
CA ASN A 169 26.40 10.54 9.14
C ASN A 169 26.72 9.03 9.27
N LYS A 170 26.50 8.25 8.20
CA LYS A 170 26.69 6.79 8.14
C LYS A 170 26.01 6.04 9.27
N ILE A 171 24.79 6.42 9.64
CA ILE A 171 23.99 5.78 10.70
C ILE A 171 22.67 5.23 10.17
N CYS A 172 22.09 4.27 10.87
CA CYS A 172 20.82 3.67 10.46
C CYS A 172 19.65 4.66 10.64
N ALA A 173 19.04 5.10 9.54
CA ALA A 173 17.92 6.05 9.55
C ALA A 173 16.73 5.55 10.36
N HIS A 174 16.38 4.27 10.24
CA HIS A 174 15.27 3.67 10.99
C HIS A 174 15.53 3.64 12.50
N GLU A 175 16.71 3.20 12.94
CA GLU A 175 17.03 3.14 14.38
C GLU A 175 17.17 4.56 14.98
N LEU A 176 17.72 5.52 14.22
CA LEU A 176 17.74 6.93 14.59
C LEU A 176 16.33 7.48 14.79
N ALA A 177 15.45 7.32 13.80
CA ALA A 177 14.07 7.80 13.86
C ALA A 177 13.31 7.17 15.04
N MET A 178 13.45 5.86 15.26
CA MET A 178 12.85 5.15 16.38
C MET A 178 13.36 5.65 17.75
N ALA A 179 14.65 5.97 17.85
CA ALA A 179 15.22 6.49 19.09
C ALA A 179 14.75 7.92 19.38
N VAL A 180 14.63 8.76 18.35
CA VAL A 180 14.10 10.13 18.47
C VAL A 180 12.59 10.10 18.79
N ALA A 181 11.84 9.13 18.25
CA ALA A 181 10.41 8.97 18.49
C ALA A 181 10.03 8.82 19.97
N LYS A 182 10.91 8.28 20.81
CA LYS A 182 10.70 8.23 22.27
C LYS A 182 10.41 9.60 22.90
N LYS A 183 11.05 10.64 22.37
CA LYS A 183 10.94 12.02 22.86
C LYS A 183 10.07 12.90 21.96
N ALA A 184 9.58 12.37 20.86
CA ALA A 184 8.75 13.12 19.93
C ALA A 184 7.36 13.35 20.50
N GLN A 185 6.81 14.54 20.27
CA GLN A 185 5.40 14.88 20.52
C GLN A 185 4.52 14.43 19.36
N VAL A 186 5.04 14.43 18.13
CA VAL A 186 4.30 14.01 16.93
C VAL A 186 5.03 12.88 16.22
N ILE A 187 4.31 11.81 15.94
CA ILE A 187 4.79 10.65 15.20
C ILE A 187 3.88 10.51 13.97
N ILE A 188 4.46 10.68 12.78
CA ILE A 188 3.78 10.47 11.50
C ILE A 188 4.10 9.06 11.04
N GLY A 189 3.11 8.33 10.51
CA GLY A 189 3.32 6.97 10.05
C GLY A 189 2.15 6.36 9.29
N ASP A 190 2.32 5.10 8.87
CA ASP A 190 1.25 4.30 8.27
C ASP A 190 0.34 3.70 9.35
N TYR A 191 -0.89 3.35 8.99
CA TYR A 191 -1.86 2.67 9.87
C TYR A 191 -1.29 1.42 10.54
N PHE A 192 -0.32 0.73 9.93
CA PHE A 192 0.35 -0.44 10.49
C PHE A 192 0.90 -0.22 11.90
N TYR A 193 1.31 0.99 12.23
CA TYR A 193 1.96 1.26 13.52
C TYR A 193 1.04 1.06 14.71
N LEU A 194 -0.26 1.32 14.57
CA LEU A 194 -1.23 1.11 15.64
C LEU A 194 -2.26 0.01 15.35
N PHE A 195 -2.48 -0.36 14.07
CA PHE A 195 -3.51 -1.32 13.70
C PHE A 195 -2.97 -2.70 13.28
N ASN A 196 -1.65 -2.93 13.32
CA ASN A 196 -1.11 -4.27 13.25
C ASN A 196 -0.66 -4.70 14.64
N PRO A 197 -1.28 -5.71 15.29
CA PRO A 197 -1.01 -6.03 16.71
C PRO A 197 0.45 -6.31 17.02
N ARG A 198 1.15 -7.05 16.15
CA ARG A 198 2.59 -7.38 16.33
C ARG A 198 3.49 -6.15 16.20
N ILE A 199 3.16 -5.26 15.27
CA ILE A 199 3.92 -4.02 15.05
C ILE A 199 3.63 -3.05 16.18
N GLN A 200 2.38 -2.87 16.57
CA GLN A 200 1.93 -2.02 17.66
C GLN A 200 2.69 -2.33 18.96
N GLU A 201 2.65 -3.59 19.40
CA GLU A 201 3.35 -4.03 20.62
C GLU A 201 4.85 -3.70 20.57
N THR A 202 5.49 -4.01 19.43
CA THR A 202 6.92 -3.74 19.23
C THR A 202 7.23 -2.25 19.25
N ILE A 203 6.41 -1.42 18.62
CA ILE A 203 6.62 0.02 18.47
C ILE A 203 6.38 0.74 19.79
N LEU A 204 5.25 0.48 20.43
CA LEU A 204 4.91 1.08 21.73
C LEU A 204 5.97 0.76 22.77
N LYS A 205 6.41 -0.50 22.86
CA LYS A 205 7.50 -0.92 23.77
C LYS A 205 8.83 -0.23 23.45
N LYS A 206 9.20 -0.12 22.15
CA LYS A 206 10.44 0.56 21.76
C LYS A 206 10.41 2.05 22.02
N MET A 207 9.26 2.69 21.87
CA MET A 207 9.08 4.12 22.08
C MET A 207 8.77 4.48 23.53
N ASP A 208 8.44 3.49 24.37
CA ASP A 208 8.03 3.69 25.75
C ASP A 208 6.76 4.55 25.86
N ILE A 209 5.74 4.18 25.09
CA ILE A 209 4.46 4.91 24.96
C ILE A 209 3.32 3.99 25.39
N GLU A 210 2.43 4.52 26.22
CA GLU A 210 1.16 3.91 26.59
C GLU A 210 0.03 4.48 25.72
N LEU A 211 -0.93 3.65 25.31
CA LEU A 211 -2.00 4.05 24.39
C LEU A 211 -2.94 5.11 24.98
N ASP A 212 -3.15 5.10 26.29
CA ASP A 212 -3.97 6.08 27.02
C ASP A 212 -3.39 7.52 26.99
N LYS A 213 -2.15 7.68 26.52
CA LYS A 213 -1.50 8.97 26.27
C LYS A 213 -1.43 9.35 24.79
N VAL A 214 -2.10 8.59 23.95
CA VAL A 214 -2.07 8.81 22.50
C VAL A 214 -3.31 9.58 22.03
N ILE A 215 -3.07 10.72 21.37
CA ILE A 215 -4.06 11.40 20.52
C ILE A 215 -3.84 10.89 19.10
N LEU A 216 -4.83 10.22 18.55
CA LEU A 216 -4.74 9.60 17.23
C LEU A 216 -5.41 10.47 16.17
N ILE A 217 -4.70 10.79 15.11
CA ILE A 217 -5.24 11.37 13.88
C ILE A 217 -5.14 10.33 12.78
N VAL A 218 -6.28 9.97 12.17
CA VAL A 218 -6.35 9.09 11.01
C VAL A 218 -6.78 9.93 9.80
N ASP A 219 -5.85 10.23 8.92
CA ASP A 219 -6.14 10.91 7.65
C ASP A 219 -6.50 9.89 6.57
N GLU A 220 -7.37 10.27 5.65
CA GLU A 220 -8.00 9.38 4.65
C GLU A 220 -8.61 8.11 5.30
N ALA A 221 -9.29 8.31 6.43
CA ALA A 221 -9.83 7.25 7.30
C ALA A 221 -10.79 6.28 6.61
N HIS A 222 -11.35 6.65 5.44
CA HIS A 222 -12.17 5.76 4.62
C HIS A 222 -11.41 4.50 4.17
N ASN A 223 -10.07 4.54 4.15
CA ASN A 223 -9.24 3.39 3.79
C ASN A 223 -8.96 2.46 4.99
N LEU A 224 -9.15 2.93 6.22
CA LEU A 224 -8.72 2.20 7.41
C LEU A 224 -9.37 0.81 7.55
N PRO A 225 -10.70 0.63 7.36
CA PRO A 225 -11.32 -0.71 7.49
C PRO A 225 -10.71 -1.74 6.55
N ASN A 226 -10.58 -1.40 5.27
CA ASN A 226 -10.00 -2.30 4.27
C ASN A 226 -8.52 -2.58 4.58
N ARG A 227 -7.79 -1.57 5.03
CA ARG A 227 -6.38 -1.72 5.36
C ARG A 227 -6.15 -2.67 6.54
N ILE A 228 -7.01 -2.58 7.58
CA ILE A 228 -6.98 -3.54 8.70
C ILE A 228 -7.31 -4.95 8.21
N ALA A 229 -8.37 -5.10 7.41
CA ALA A 229 -8.75 -6.40 6.86
C ALA A 229 -7.61 -7.03 6.02
N ASP A 230 -6.94 -6.23 5.18
CA ASP A 230 -5.79 -6.69 4.39
C ASP A 230 -4.61 -7.13 5.28
N MET A 231 -4.32 -6.38 6.36
CA MET A 231 -3.25 -6.71 7.31
C MET A 231 -3.47 -8.04 8.03
N MET A 232 -4.73 -8.38 8.29
CA MET A 232 -5.12 -9.60 8.99
C MET A 232 -5.33 -10.79 8.04
N SER A 233 -5.30 -10.55 6.73
CA SER A 233 -5.54 -11.58 5.71
C SER A 233 -4.24 -12.24 5.24
N GLN A 234 -4.32 -13.50 4.87
CA GLN A 234 -3.21 -14.29 4.33
C GLN A 234 -3.62 -15.00 3.04
N LYS A 235 -2.65 -15.22 2.16
CA LYS A 235 -2.89 -15.85 0.85
C LYS A 235 -1.78 -16.83 0.49
N LEU A 236 -2.16 -18.03 0.09
CA LEU A 236 -1.29 -19.05 -0.52
C LEU A 236 -1.67 -19.22 -1.99
N THR A 237 -0.69 -19.26 -2.88
CA THR A 237 -0.94 -19.49 -4.30
C THR A 237 -0.19 -20.72 -4.81
N SER A 238 -0.72 -21.36 -5.86
CA SER A 238 0.00 -22.45 -6.54
C SER A 238 1.36 -22.00 -7.09
N VAL A 239 1.53 -20.72 -7.40
CA VAL A 239 2.81 -20.12 -7.80
C VAL A 239 3.79 -20.06 -6.63
N MET A 240 3.33 -19.68 -5.41
CA MET A 240 4.17 -19.71 -4.21
C MET A 240 4.64 -21.12 -3.91
N LEU A 241 3.76 -22.12 -3.98
CA LEU A 241 4.11 -23.51 -3.78
C LEU A 241 5.15 -23.99 -4.79
N LYS A 242 4.97 -23.69 -6.09
CA LYS A 242 5.96 -24.00 -7.13
C LYS A 242 7.34 -23.39 -6.83
N ARG A 243 7.37 -22.14 -6.39
CA ARG A 243 8.64 -21.49 -6.00
C ARG A 243 9.23 -22.10 -4.73
N GLY A 244 8.39 -22.51 -3.78
CA GLY A 244 8.80 -23.23 -2.57
C GLY A 244 9.45 -24.58 -2.91
N VAL A 245 8.86 -25.33 -3.85
CA VAL A 245 9.44 -26.59 -4.36
C VAL A 245 10.84 -26.34 -4.96
N MET A 246 10.98 -25.36 -5.86
CA MET A 246 12.28 -25.02 -6.46
C MET A 246 13.32 -24.60 -5.40
N GLU A 247 12.88 -23.92 -4.35
CA GLU A 247 13.76 -23.54 -3.23
C GLU A 247 14.17 -24.76 -2.42
N ALA A 248 13.24 -25.65 -2.06
CA ALA A 248 13.53 -26.89 -1.35
C ALA A 248 14.48 -27.82 -2.14
N GLU A 249 14.28 -27.98 -3.45
CA GLU A 249 15.18 -28.71 -4.35
C GLU A 249 16.59 -28.10 -4.34
N LYS A 250 16.71 -26.78 -4.48
CA LYS A 250 18.00 -26.07 -4.49
C LYS A 250 18.81 -26.32 -3.21
N PHE A 251 18.13 -26.42 -2.07
CA PHE A 251 18.75 -26.62 -0.76
C PHE A 251 18.76 -28.10 -0.29
N ARG A 252 18.27 -29.03 -1.13
CA ARG A 252 18.24 -30.49 -0.88
C ARG A 252 17.36 -30.89 0.32
N TYR A 253 16.20 -30.26 0.44
CA TYR A 253 15.17 -30.63 1.41
C TYR A 253 14.14 -31.58 0.76
N ASP A 254 14.56 -32.83 0.46
CA ASP A 254 13.73 -33.76 -0.33
C ASP A 254 12.34 -34.06 0.31
N GLY A 255 12.28 -34.13 1.64
CA GLY A 255 11.00 -34.27 2.36
C GLY A 255 10.05 -33.11 2.10
N LEU A 256 10.57 -31.87 2.15
CA LEU A 256 9.76 -30.69 1.85
C LEU A 256 9.34 -30.61 0.38
N VAL A 257 10.17 -31.07 -0.55
CA VAL A 257 9.79 -31.17 -1.97
C VAL A 257 8.55 -32.04 -2.14
N PHE A 258 8.52 -33.20 -1.48
CA PHE A 258 7.36 -34.10 -1.50
C PHE A 258 6.13 -33.43 -0.88
N TRP A 259 6.23 -32.81 0.29
CA TRP A 259 5.11 -32.19 0.97
C TRP A 259 4.55 -30.99 0.21
N LEU A 260 5.41 -30.13 -0.34
CA LEU A 260 4.99 -28.96 -1.12
C LEU A 260 4.28 -29.34 -2.44
N ASN A 261 4.76 -30.40 -3.13
CA ASN A 261 4.07 -30.94 -4.30
C ASN A 261 2.70 -31.54 -3.90
N SER A 262 2.64 -32.21 -2.76
CA SER A 262 1.40 -32.75 -2.23
C SER A 262 0.41 -31.63 -1.87
N LEU A 263 0.85 -30.54 -1.22
CA LEU A 263 0.03 -29.35 -0.98
C LEU A 263 -0.51 -28.77 -2.28
N LYS A 264 0.32 -28.67 -3.31
CA LYS A 264 -0.12 -28.20 -4.62
C LYS A 264 -1.23 -29.08 -5.19
N ASN A 265 -1.08 -30.39 -5.14
CA ASN A 265 -2.11 -31.35 -5.61
C ASN A 265 -3.41 -31.22 -4.79
N ILE A 266 -3.31 -31.02 -3.46
CA ILE A 266 -4.48 -30.79 -2.59
C ILE A 266 -5.26 -29.55 -3.03
N ILE A 267 -4.58 -28.40 -3.23
CA ILE A 267 -5.29 -27.18 -3.64
C ILE A 267 -5.87 -27.29 -5.04
N GLU A 268 -5.22 -28.01 -5.96
CA GLU A 268 -5.76 -28.32 -7.29
C GLU A 268 -7.02 -29.19 -7.18
N LYS A 269 -7.01 -30.27 -6.40
CA LYS A 269 -8.16 -31.12 -6.10
C LYS A 269 -9.32 -30.32 -5.52
N LEU A 270 -9.07 -29.54 -4.49
CA LEU A 270 -10.09 -28.74 -3.79
C LEU A 270 -10.70 -27.65 -4.67
N SER A 271 -9.93 -27.11 -5.61
CA SER A 271 -10.40 -26.10 -6.56
C SER A 271 -11.30 -26.67 -7.66
N GLY A 272 -11.34 -28.01 -7.82
CA GLY A 272 -12.11 -28.69 -8.88
C GLY A 272 -11.44 -28.64 -10.25
N VAL A 273 -10.14 -28.37 -10.32
CA VAL A 273 -9.36 -28.50 -11.55
C VAL A 273 -9.13 -29.99 -11.85
N ASN A 274 -9.66 -30.48 -12.96
CA ASN A 274 -9.42 -31.84 -13.42
C ASN A 274 -7.96 -31.99 -13.89
N THR A 275 -7.12 -32.61 -13.08
CA THR A 275 -5.69 -32.87 -13.37
C THR A 275 -5.45 -33.81 -14.57
N LYS A 276 -6.49 -34.44 -15.12
CA LYS A 276 -6.36 -35.41 -16.23
C LYS A 276 -6.02 -34.81 -17.60
N GLN A 277 -6.05 -33.48 -17.78
CA GLN A 277 -5.71 -32.87 -19.06
C GLN A 277 -4.28 -32.33 -19.21
N ASN A 278 -3.47 -32.30 -18.15
CA ASN A 278 -2.11 -31.74 -18.22
C ASN A 278 -0.99 -32.76 -18.47
N ASN A 279 -1.27 -34.07 -18.43
CA ASN A 279 -0.23 -35.09 -18.68
C ASN A 279 0.07 -35.33 -20.17
N SER A 280 -0.64 -34.70 -21.08
CA SER A 280 -0.38 -34.82 -22.53
C SER A 280 0.63 -33.80 -23.07
N PHE A 281 1.08 -32.83 -22.25
CA PHE A 281 2.07 -31.80 -22.66
C PHE A 281 3.50 -32.06 -22.18
N GLU A 282 3.72 -33.00 -21.25
CA GLU A 282 5.06 -33.30 -20.72
C GLU A 282 5.80 -34.40 -21.47
N SER A 283 5.14 -35.18 -22.32
CA SER A 283 5.80 -36.27 -23.08
C SER A 283 6.49 -35.84 -24.38
N SER A 284 6.39 -34.57 -24.78
CA SER A 284 7.03 -34.08 -26.04
C SER A 284 8.25 -33.18 -25.86
N LYS A 285 8.79 -33.02 -24.65
CA LYS A 285 9.98 -32.18 -24.40
C LYS A 285 11.16 -32.90 -23.76
N LYS A 286 11.32 -34.17 -24.02
CA LYS A 286 12.50 -34.93 -23.58
C LYS A 286 13.62 -35.10 -24.64
N ASN A 287 13.68 -34.23 -25.64
CA ASN A 287 14.85 -34.17 -26.53
C ASN A 287 15.08 -32.75 -27.00
N GLN A 288 15.74 -31.94 -26.20
CA GLN A 288 16.60 -30.81 -26.57
C GLN A 288 17.14 -30.14 -25.32
N GLN A 289 18.18 -30.78 -24.74
CA GLN A 289 19.12 -30.07 -23.89
C GLN A 289 20.20 -29.51 -24.81
N SER A 290 20.27 -28.17 -24.89
CA SER A 290 21.54 -27.44 -24.88
C SER A 290 21.28 -25.97 -25.25
N SER A 291 21.92 -25.08 -24.50
CA SER A 291 22.13 -23.65 -24.79
C SER A 291 20.94 -22.68 -24.72
N LEU A 292 20.81 -22.03 -23.59
CA LEU A 292 20.18 -20.69 -23.48
C LEU A 292 20.80 -19.94 -22.30
N PHE A 293 22.05 -19.59 -22.46
CA PHE A 293 22.66 -18.42 -21.84
C PHE A 293 23.35 -17.67 -22.99
N SER A 294 22.76 -16.55 -23.43
CA SER A 294 23.49 -15.37 -23.87
C SER A 294 22.55 -14.28 -24.35
N THR A 295 22.66 -13.14 -23.68
CA THR A 295 22.64 -11.77 -24.16
C THR A 295 21.47 -11.23 -24.99
N ALA A 296 20.84 -10.23 -24.37
CA ALA A 296 20.17 -9.13 -25.04
C ALA A 296 21.14 -8.38 -25.99
N TYR A 297 20.61 -7.79 -27.00
CA TYR A 297 21.07 -6.87 -28.05
C TYR A 297 21.06 -7.51 -29.44
N ASP A 298 20.06 -7.13 -30.23
CA ASP A 298 20.24 -6.37 -31.47
C ASP A 298 18.92 -6.24 -32.24
N LEU A 299 18.48 -5.01 -32.33
CA LEU A 299 17.52 -4.53 -33.32
C LEU A 299 18.30 -4.16 -34.58
N LYS A 300 17.91 -4.69 -35.75
CA LYS A 300 17.72 -3.91 -36.97
C LYS A 300 17.46 -4.75 -38.22
N SER A 301 16.38 -4.33 -38.87
CA SER A 301 16.17 -4.27 -40.35
C SER A 301 16.23 -5.53 -41.22
N LYS A 302 15.12 -5.87 -41.84
CA LYS A 302 15.00 -5.85 -43.30
C LYS A 302 13.56 -6.10 -43.78
N GLU A 303 13.09 -5.14 -44.53
CA GLU A 303 11.94 -5.27 -45.45
C GLU A 303 12.27 -6.22 -46.59
N LYS A 304 11.28 -6.94 -47.10
CA LYS A 304 10.76 -6.84 -48.48
C LYS A 304 9.99 -8.07 -48.95
N ASN A 305 8.84 -7.73 -49.55
CA ASN A 305 8.18 -8.31 -50.72
C ASN A 305 7.23 -9.51 -50.62
N ASN A 306 5.97 -9.17 -50.85
CA ASN A 306 4.84 -9.89 -51.45
C ASN A 306 5.18 -10.51 -52.85
N PRO A 307 4.36 -11.34 -53.54
CA PRO A 307 2.90 -11.48 -53.45
C PRO A 307 2.29 -12.90 -53.75
N ASN A 308 0.95 -12.97 -53.53
CA ASN A 308 -0.06 -13.82 -54.21
C ASN A 308 -0.06 -15.34 -53.99
N ASN A 309 -1.11 -15.84 -53.33
CA ASN A 309 -2.10 -16.68 -54.01
C ASN A 309 -3.37 -16.88 -53.16
N SER A 310 -4.44 -16.70 -53.86
CA SER A 310 -5.83 -16.95 -53.49
C SER A 310 -6.15 -18.41 -53.24
N SER A 311 -6.91 -18.75 -52.19
CA SER A 311 -8.00 -19.74 -52.30
C SER A 311 -8.81 -19.83 -51.00
N SER A 312 -10.12 -19.56 -51.16
CA SER A 312 -11.29 -20.13 -50.49
C SER A 312 -11.31 -20.35 -48.95
N VAL A 313 -12.14 -19.54 -48.35
CA VAL A 313 -12.73 -19.63 -46.99
C VAL A 313 -13.65 -20.86 -46.85
N PRO A 314 -13.69 -21.48 -45.70
CA PRO A 314 -14.98 -21.69 -45.07
C PRO A 314 -15.06 -20.99 -43.69
N ASN A 315 -16.08 -20.16 -43.59
CA ASN A 315 -16.61 -19.59 -42.37
C ASN A 315 -16.82 -20.69 -41.31
N LYS A 316 -16.01 -20.64 -40.22
CA LYS A 316 -16.42 -21.15 -38.94
C LYS A 316 -16.33 -20.00 -37.96
N THR A 317 -17.45 -19.36 -37.74
CA THR A 317 -17.74 -18.52 -36.58
C THR A 317 -17.56 -19.38 -35.31
N SER A 318 -16.39 -19.38 -34.75
CA SER A 318 -16.14 -19.82 -33.37
C SER A 318 -16.22 -18.58 -32.50
N SER A 319 -17.36 -18.40 -31.90
CA SER A 319 -17.61 -17.44 -30.82
C SER A 319 -16.72 -17.81 -29.61
N TYR A 320 -15.54 -17.19 -29.53
CA TYR A 320 -14.77 -17.20 -28.30
C TYR A 320 -15.40 -16.21 -27.31
N THR A 321 -16.47 -16.63 -26.66
CA THR A 321 -16.89 -16.06 -25.38
C THR A 321 -15.91 -16.53 -24.32
N THR A 322 -14.80 -15.81 -24.14
CA THR A 322 -13.98 -15.91 -22.95
C THR A 322 -14.74 -15.23 -21.81
N SER A 323 -15.65 -15.94 -21.19
CA SER A 323 -16.17 -15.59 -19.88
C SER A 323 -15.04 -15.79 -18.86
N TYR A 324 -14.42 -14.71 -18.42
CA TYR A 324 -13.55 -14.70 -17.23
C TYR A 324 -14.42 -14.91 -15.98
N SER A 325 -14.89 -16.13 -15.73
CA SER A 325 -15.48 -16.47 -14.45
C SER A 325 -14.33 -16.86 -13.52
N ASN A 326 -13.87 -15.96 -12.68
CA ASN A 326 -13.15 -16.34 -11.48
C ASN A 326 -14.08 -17.28 -10.71
N LYS A 327 -13.75 -18.57 -10.69
CA LYS A 327 -14.52 -19.54 -9.91
C LYS A 327 -14.03 -19.43 -8.48
N GLU A 328 -14.81 -18.77 -7.63
CA GLU A 328 -14.58 -18.69 -6.20
C GLU A 328 -15.49 -19.66 -5.47
N LYS A 329 -14.96 -20.32 -4.45
CA LYS A 329 -15.68 -21.26 -3.62
C LYS A 329 -15.25 -21.10 -2.18
N LEU A 330 -16.23 -21.12 -1.28
CA LEU A 330 -15.98 -21.21 0.15
C LEU A 330 -15.38 -22.58 0.49
N ILE A 331 -14.43 -22.59 1.41
CA ILE A 331 -13.82 -23.82 1.91
C ILE A 331 -13.77 -23.76 3.44
N ARG A 332 -14.08 -24.88 4.11
CA ARG A 332 -13.98 -25.00 5.56
C ARG A 332 -12.53 -25.22 5.97
N ARG A 333 -12.15 -24.68 7.14
CA ARG A 333 -10.82 -24.87 7.75
C ARG A 333 -10.41 -26.34 7.74
N ASP A 334 -11.27 -27.19 8.32
CA ASP A 334 -10.97 -28.60 8.52
C ASP A 334 -10.88 -29.39 7.23
N THR A 335 -11.56 -28.96 6.15
CA THR A 335 -11.47 -29.61 4.84
C THR A 335 -10.04 -29.57 4.28
N PHE A 336 -9.35 -28.44 4.40
CA PHE A 336 -7.96 -28.34 3.94
C PHE A 336 -7.00 -29.03 4.91
N ILE A 337 -7.18 -28.82 6.23
CA ILE A 337 -6.33 -29.45 7.25
C ILE A 337 -6.40 -30.97 7.19
N SER A 338 -7.61 -31.57 7.04
CA SER A 338 -7.77 -33.02 6.94
C SER A 338 -7.08 -33.61 5.69
N GLU A 339 -7.12 -32.93 4.55
CA GLU A 339 -6.41 -33.39 3.36
C GLU A 339 -4.87 -33.33 3.57
N VAL A 340 -4.36 -32.33 4.28
CA VAL A 340 -2.93 -32.24 4.62
C VAL A 340 -2.52 -33.35 5.60
N LYS A 341 -3.35 -33.62 6.61
CA LYS A 341 -3.11 -34.67 7.61
C LYS A 341 -3.10 -36.10 7.02
N LEU A 342 -3.59 -36.32 5.81
CA LEU A 342 -3.44 -37.60 5.09
C LEU A 342 -1.99 -37.80 4.59
N ILE A 343 -1.16 -36.77 4.59
CA ILE A 343 0.19 -36.80 4.02
C ILE A 343 1.25 -36.66 5.11
N THR A 344 1.04 -35.73 6.05
CA THR A 344 1.96 -35.45 7.17
C THR A 344 1.20 -34.77 8.30
N ASP A 345 1.80 -34.73 9.50
CA ASP A 345 1.26 -33.91 10.59
C ASP A 345 1.31 -32.43 10.19
N TYR A 346 0.24 -31.71 10.55
CA TYR A 346 0.08 -30.32 10.10
C TYR A 346 1.05 -29.35 10.78
N ASP A 347 1.28 -29.56 12.07
CA ASP A 347 2.14 -28.71 12.89
C ASP A 347 3.61 -29.02 12.62
N GLU A 348 3.96 -30.33 12.43
CA GLU A 348 5.28 -30.75 11.98
C GLU A 348 5.66 -30.10 10.64
N LEU A 349 4.72 -30.06 9.69
CA LEU A 349 4.96 -29.39 8.40
C LEU A 349 5.31 -27.91 8.58
N ILE A 350 4.61 -27.21 9.47
CA ILE A 350 4.87 -25.78 9.76
C ILE A 350 6.26 -25.60 10.39
N GLU A 351 6.63 -26.45 11.35
CA GLU A 351 7.92 -26.41 12.04
C GLU A 351 9.08 -26.69 11.07
N GLU A 352 8.97 -27.71 10.24
CA GLU A 352 9.97 -28.06 9.23
C GLU A 352 10.14 -26.95 8.18
N LEU A 353 9.04 -26.37 7.71
CA LEU A 353 9.09 -25.23 6.78
C LEU A 353 9.76 -24.00 7.40
N ASN A 354 9.50 -23.70 8.69
CA ASN A 354 10.14 -22.58 9.39
C ASN A 354 11.63 -22.86 9.60
N SER A 355 12.00 -24.07 10.04
CA SER A 355 13.38 -24.47 10.24
C SER A 355 14.19 -24.38 8.94
N ALA A 356 13.66 -24.93 7.85
CA ALA A 356 14.29 -24.85 6.53
C ALA A 356 14.37 -23.39 6.04
N ALA A 357 13.33 -22.57 6.27
CA ALA A 357 13.35 -21.16 5.90
C ALA A 357 14.47 -20.39 6.60
N ASP A 358 14.71 -20.67 7.89
CA ASP A 358 15.78 -20.02 8.65
C ASP A 358 17.16 -20.40 8.12
N GLU A 359 17.39 -21.67 7.78
CA GLU A 359 18.65 -22.11 7.16
C GLU A 359 18.84 -21.51 5.75
N VAL A 360 17.78 -21.46 4.96
CA VAL A 360 17.80 -20.82 3.63
C VAL A 360 18.17 -19.33 3.73
N ARG A 361 17.60 -18.62 4.71
CA ARG A 361 17.88 -17.19 4.94
C ARG A 361 19.33 -16.91 5.32
N LYS A 362 20.02 -17.84 5.95
CA LYS A 362 21.47 -17.71 6.21
C LYS A 362 22.31 -17.69 4.93
N LYS A 363 21.81 -18.29 3.84
CA LYS A 363 22.54 -18.44 2.56
C LYS A 363 22.02 -17.53 1.45
N GLN A 364 20.75 -17.12 1.51
CA GLN A 364 20.13 -16.21 0.54
C GLN A 364 19.19 -15.22 1.23
N LYS A 365 19.00 -14.05 0.61
CA LYS A 365 18.21 -12.93 1.18
C LYS A 365 16.69 -13.21 1.27
N ARG A 366 16.19 -14.33 0.75
CA ARG A 366 14.77 -14.61 0.56
C ARG A 366 14.44 -16.08 0.75
N SER A 367 13.31 -16.39 1.42
CA SER A 367 12.75 -17.74 1.47
C SER A 367 11.25 -17.74 1.18
N GLN A 368 10.81 -18.61 0.28
CA GLN A 368 9.39 -18.87 0.02
C GLN A 368 8.79 -19.80 1.08
N LEU A 369 9.62 -20.68 1.66
CA LEU A 369 9.17 -21.66 2.66
C LEU A 369 8.56 -20.99 3.88
N GLY A 370 9.18 -19.92 4.39
CA GLY A 370 8.65 -19.16 5.52
C GLY A 370 7.31 -18.49 5.25
N GLY A 371 7.08 -18.02 4.01
CA GLY A 371 5.78 -17.46 3.61
C GLY A 371 4.69 -18.52 3.55
N ILE A 372 5.03 -19.74 3.13
CA ILE A 372 4.10 -20.88 3.12
C ILE A 372 3.80 -21.32 4.56
N ALA A 373 4.80 -21.43 5.43
CA ALA A 373 4.61 -21.73 6.85
C ALA A 373 3.68 -20.72 7.54
N SER A 374 3.92 -19.42 7.32
CA SER A 374 3.08 -18.36 7.88
C SER A 374 1.62 -18.45 7.43
N PHE A 375 1.37 -18.84 6.18
CA PHE A 375 0.01 -19.07 5.71
C PHE A 375 -0.64 -20.28 6.39
N LEU A 376 0.07 -21.39 6.51
CA LEU A 376 -0.44 -22.61 7.15
C LEU A 376 -0.78 -22.36 8.62
N ASP A 377 0.08 -21.65 9.34
CA ASP A 377 -0.17 -21.21 10.72
C ASP A 377 -1.43 -20.34 10.82
N ALA A 378 -1.55 -19.31 9.97
CA ALA A 378 -2.72 -18.45 9.94
C ALA A 378 -4.02 -19.19 9.56
N TRP A 379 -3.95 -20.23 8.73
CA TRP A 379 -5.10 -21.01 8.31
C TRP A 379 -5.80 -21.72 9.47
N GLN A 380 -5.09 -22.05 10.54
CA GLN A 380 -5.63 -22.62 11.78
C GLN A 380 -6.43 -21.61 12.62
N GLY A 381 -6.35 -20.32 12.29
CA GLY A 381 -6.98 -19.23 13.02
C GLY A 381 -8.50 -19.34 13.14
N SER A 382 -9.09 -18.41 13.88
CA SER A 382 -10.54 -18.36 14.14
C SER A 382 -11.38 -18.28 12.86
N ASP A 383 -12.61 -18.78 12.94
CA ASP A 383 -13.64 -18.55 11.92
C ASP A 383 -14.41 -17.24 12.17
N ASP A 384 -14.39 -16.74 13.42
CA ASP A 384 -15.09 -15.51 13.79
C ASP A 384 -14.42 -14.28 13.14
N GLY A 385 -15.19 -13.59 12.30
CA GLY A 385 -14.73 -12.43 11.54
C GLY A 385 -13.84 -12.77 10.35
N PHE A 386 -13.66 -14.05 10.00
CA PHE A 386 -12.84 -14.50 8.87
C PHE A 386 -13.60 -15.41 7.92
N ILE A 387 -13.13 -15.42 6.68
CA ILE A 387 -13.63 -16.30 5.63
C ILE A 387 -12.48 -17.01 4.93
N ARG A 388 -12.70 -18.24 4.51
CA ARG A 388 -11.73 -19.01 3.72
C ARG A 388 -12.26 -19.26 2.32
N ILE A 389 -11.49 -18.85 1.33
CA ILE A 389 -11.87 -18.87 -0.08
C ILE A 389 -10.80 -19.62 -0.87
N ILE A 390 -11.24 -20.50 -1.75
CA ILE A 390 -10.41 -21.05 -2.82
C ILE A 390 -10.87 -20.45 -4.15
N SER A 391 -9.94 -19.91 -4.94
CA SER A 391 -10.25 -19.27 -6.22
C SER A 391 -9.31 -19.71 -7.33
N GLN A 392 -9.85 -19.79 -8.56
CA GLN A 392 -9.08 -19.95 -9.78
C GLN A 392 -8.93 -18.57 -10.42
N ASN A 393 -7.68 -18.13 -10.57
CA ASN A 393 -7.36 -16.81 -11.10
C ASN A 393 -6.55 -16.95 -12.38
N GLU A 394 -6.57 -15.90 -13.22
CA GLU A 394 -5.72 -15.79 -14.37
C GLU A 394 -4.78 -14.58 -14.23
N GLY A 395 -3.50 -14.81 -14.36
CA GLY A 395 -2.47 -13.78 -14.26
C GLY A 395 -1.64 -13.67 -15.53
N LYS A 396 -0.69 -12.74 -15.56
CA LYS A 396 0.23 -12.51 -16.69
C LYS A 396 0.93 -13.79 -17.19
N TYR A 397 1.15 -14.76 -16.31
CA TYR A 397 1.87 -16.01 -16.61
C TYR A 397 0.97 -17.25 -16.64
N GLY A 398 -0.34 -17.06 -16.82
CA GLY A 398 -1.32 -18.15 -16.92
C GLY A 398 -2.20 -18.30 -15.68
N LYS A 399 -2.95 -19.41 -15.65
CA LYS A 399 -3.91 -19.71 -14.57
C LYS A 399 -3.19 -20.17 -13.30
N PHE A 400 -3.68 -19.72 -12.15
CA PHE A 400 -3.19 -20.15 -10.85
C PHE A 400 -4.34 -20.27 -9.85
N ILE A 401 -4.14 -21.09 -8.84
CA ILE A 401 -5.10 -21.28 -7.76
C ILE A 401 -4.61 -20.50 -6.54
N SER A 402 -5.53 -19.92 -5.80
CA SER A 402 -5.25 -19.32 -4.50
C SER A 402 -6.18 -19.79 -3.40
N LEU A 403 -5.61 -20.09 -2.26
CA LEU A 403 -6.29 -20.17 -0.97
C LEU A 403 -6.13 -18.85 -0.26
N GLN A 404 -7.22 -18.32 0.30
CA GLN A 404 -7.23 -17.06 1.04
C GLN A 404 -7.89 -17.27 2.39
N TYR A 405 -7.25 -16.80 3.43
CA TYR A 405 -7.81 -16.59 4.75
C TYR A 405 -7.97 -15.10 4.92
N SER A 406 -9.18 -14.60 4.78
CA SER A 406 -9.49 -13.17 4.65
C SER A 406 -10.28 -12.69 5.85
N CYS A 407 -9.82 -11.61 6.47
CA CYS A 407 -10.53 -10.89 7.50
C CYS A 407 -11.71 -10.12 6.87
N LEU A 408 -12.89 -10.27 7.44
CA LEU A 408 -14.09 -9.52 7.07
C LEU A 408 -14.48 -8.49 8.14
N ASP A 409 -13.97 -8.64 9.35
CA ASP A 409 -14.30 -7.79 10.49
C ASP A 409 -13.06 -7.03 11.00
N PRO A 410 -12.85 -5.80 10.53
CA PRO A 410 -11.74 -4.97 11.01
C PRO A 410 -11.86 -4.60 12.49
N SER A 411 -13.04 -4.74 13.10
CA SER A 411 -13.25 -4.43 14.52
C SER A 411 -12.47 -5.34 15.46
N LEU A 412 -12.07 -6.53 15.00
CA LEU A 412 -11.20 -7.45 15.76
C LEU A 412 -9.89 -6.80 16.23
N VAL A 413 -9.45 -5.78 15.51
CA VAL A 413 -8.24 -5.02 15.86
C VAL A 413 -8.59 -3.61 16.31
N SER A 414 -9.43 -2.90 15.53
CA SER A 414 -9.68 -1.48 15.76
C SER A 414 -10.37 -1.18 17.07
N LYS A 415 -11.24 -2.09 17.54
CA LYS A 415 -11.95 -1.92 18.82
C LYS A 415 -10.98 -1.71 19.98
N ASN A 416 -9.98 -2.57 20.13
CA ASN A 416 -9.02 -2.46 21.23
C ASN A 416 -8.24 -1.15 21.14
N VAL A 417 -7.79 -0.76 19.93
CA VAL A 417 -7.08 0.50 19.74
C VAL A 417 -7.94 1.68 20.17
N PHE A 418 -9.19 1.76 19.70
CA PHE A 418 -10.09 2.88 20.01
C PHE A 418 -10.63 2.89 21.45
N GLU A 419 -10.60 1.77 22.15
CA GLU A 419 -10.95 1.70 23.59
C GLU A 419 -9.78 2.10 24.50
N GLU A 420 -8.53 1.96 24.05
CA GLU A 420 -7.35 2.21 24.87
C GLU A 420 -6.72 3.60 24.66
N ILE A 421 -6.90 4.24 23.49
CA ILE A 421 -6.33 5.57 23.23
C ILE A 421 -7.06 6.67 23.99
N ASP A 422 -6.36 7.79 24.24
CA ASP A 422 -6.96 8.95 24.90
C ASP A 422 -8.10 9.56 24.09
N SER A 423 -7.86 9.84 22.81
CA SER A 423 -8.82 10.47 21.91
C SER A 423 -8.41 10.32 20.46
N ALA A 424 -9.35 10.55 19.51
CA ALA A 424 -9.02 10.46 18.09
C ALA A 424 -9.81 11.40 17.19
N VAL A 425 -9.22 11.67 16.01
CA VAL A 425 -9.88 12.31 14.87
C VAL A 425 -9.72 11.44 13.64
N LEU A 426 -10.82 10.90 13.13
CA LEU A 426 -10.88 10.18 11.87
C LEU A 426 -11.46 11.12 10.82
N MET A 427 -10.70 11.44 9.78
CA MET A 427 -11.12 12.43 8.79
C MET A 427 -10.88 11.94 7.36
N SER A 428 -11.82 12.26 6.47
CA SER A 428 -11.68 12.05 5.03
C SER A 428 -12.69 12.88 4.27
N GLY A 429 -12.43 13.15 2.98
CA GLY A 429 -13.39 13.77 2.07
C GLY A 429 -14.52 12.85 1.63
N THR A 430 -14.45 11.58 1.95
CA THR A 430 -15.39 10.52 1.53
C THR A 430 -15.80 9.60 2.68
N LEU A 431 -15.79 10.11 3.92
CA LEU A 431 -16.19 9.37 5.13
C LEU A 431 -17.72 9.39 5.31
N ASN A 432 -18.46 9.05 4.26
CA ASN A 432 -19.91 9.14 4.24
C ASN A 432 -20.55 7.80 3.81
N PRO A 433 -21.50 7.23 4.60
CA PRO A 433 -21.98 7.73 5.90
C PRO A 433 -20.99 7.46 7.04
N THR A 434 -20.80 8.42 7.93
CA THR A 434 -19.88 8.31 9.08
C THR A 434 -20.26 7.15 10.02
N SER A 435 -21.57 6.88 10.18
CA SER A 435 -22.08 5.79 11.00
C SER A 435 -21.61 4.41 10.52
N MET A 436 -21.48 4.20 9.21
CA MET A 436 -20.92 2.94 8.68
C MET A 436 -19.49 2.71 9.16
N TYR A 437 -18.65 3.75 9.15
CA TYR A 437 -17.26 3.63 9.62
C TYR A 437 -17.18 3.45 11.14
N ARG A 438 -18.06 4.15 11.89
CA ARG A 438 -18.20 3.93 13.34
C ARG A 438 -18.49 2.47 13.65
N ASP A 439 -19.46 1.88 12.96
CA ASP A 439 -19.92 0.51 13.20
C ASP A 439 -18.85 -0.51 12.74
N LEU A 440 -18.28 -0.34 11.53
CA LEU A 440 -17.22 -1.21 11.02
C LEU A 440 -15.96 -1.23 11.90
N LEU A 441 -15.63 -0.11 12.52
CA LEU A 441 -14.47 0.02 13.39
C LEU A 441 -14.79 -0.20 14.88
N SER A 442 -16.05 -0.48 15.19
CA SER A 442 -16.56 -0.68 16.57
C SER A 442 -16.24 0.50 17.51
N ILE A 443 -16.36 1.73 17.01
CA ILE A 443 -16.04 2.95 17.76
C ILE A 443 -17.20 3.30 18.70
N LYS A 444 -16.90 3.41 19.97
CA LYS A 444 -17.79 3.90 21.02
C LYS A 444 -17.47 5.37 21.32
N ASN A 445 -18.42 6.10 21.94
CA ASN A 445 -18.21 7.51 22.34
C ASN A 445 -17.75 8.43 21.22
N SER A 446 -18.38 8.33 20.05
CA SER A 446 -18.01 9.14 18.89
C SER A 446 -18.91 10.34 18.68
N LEU A 447 -18.31 11.40 18.16
CA LEU A 447 -18.98 12.57 17.58
C LEU A 447 -18.89 12.44 16.04
N GLU A 448 -20.04 12.49 15.38
CA GLU A 448 -20.10 12.41 13.91
C GLU A 448 -20.40 13.78 13.33
N ARG A 449 -19.59 14.25 12.39
CA ARG A 449 -19.74 15.58 11.76
C ARG A 449 -19.56 15.50 10.26
N LYS A 450 -20.38 16.29 9.57
CA LYS A 450 -20.28 16.53 8.13
C LYS A 450 -20.08 18.00 7.87
N TYR A 451 -19.07 18.32 7.06
CA TYR A 451 -18.71 19.69 6.72
C TYR A 451 -19.01 19.99 5.25
N SER A 452 -19.41 21.24 4.98
CA SER A 452 -19.64 21.70 3.62
C SER A 452 -18.32 21.97 2.90
N SER A 453 -18.32 21.79 1.57
CA SER A 453 -17.17 22.16 0.74
C SER A 453 -16.88 23.66 0.83
N PRO A 454 -15.60 24.07 0.99
CA PRO A 454 -15.23 25.48 0.93
C PRO A 454 -15.32 26.03 -0.50
N PHE A 455 -15.40 25.19 -1.51
CA PHE A 455 -15.51 25.59 -2.91
C PHE A 455 -16.97 25.88 -3.26
N PRO A 456 -17.29 27.07 -3.82
CA PRO A 456 -18.63 27.42 -4.26
C PRO A 456 -19.17 26.43 -5.30
N PRO A 457 -20.45 25.98 -5.18
CA PRO A 457 -21.04 25.04 -6.14
C PRO A 457 -21.02 25.55 -7.58
N GLU A 458 -21.14 26.86 -7.77
CA GLU A 458 -21.11 27.56 -9.07
C GLU A 458 -19.76 27.42 -9.79
N ASN A 459 -18.68 27.13 -9.08
CA ASN A 459 -17.37 26.89 -9.65
C ASN A 459 -17.18 25.43 -10.14
N ARG A 460 -18.24 24.62 -10.05
CA ARG A 460 -18.21 23.21 -10.47
C ARG A 460 -19.29 22.93 -11.50
N MET A 461 -18.89 22.48 -12.69
CA MET A 461 -19.77 21.92 -13.70
C MET A 461 -19.56 20.42 -13.78
N SER A 462 -20.64 19.63 -13.67
CA SER A 462 -20.64 18.19 -13.86
C SER A 462 -21.46 17.83 -15.10
N ILE A 463 -20.85 17.17 -16.08
CA ILE A 463 -21.47 16.78 -17.33
C ILE A 463 -21.45 15.26 -17.45
N ILE A 464 -22.58 14.67 -17.86
CA ILE A 464 -22.68 13.24 -18.16
C ILE A 464 -22.83 13.10 -19.68
N ILE A 465 -22.01 12.27 -20.29
CA ILE A 465 -22.05 11.92 -21.72
C ILE A 465 -22.63 10.51 -21.84
N PRO A 466 -23.94 10.35 -22.11
CA PRO A 466 -24.61 9.04 -22.05
C PRO A 466 -24.29 8.12 -23.22
N GLU A 467 -23.75 8.65 -24.33
CA GLU A 467 -23.43 7.89 -25.54
C GLU A 467 -22.23 6.96 -25.37
N THR A 468 -21.40 7.21 -24.36
CA THR A 468 -20.17 6.43 -24.14
C THR A 468 -20.24 5.57 -22.89
N SER A 469 -19.63 4.38 -22.93
CA SER A 469 -19.59 3.45 -21.82
C SER A 469 -18.30 2.63 -21.82
N THR A 470 -17.78 2.34 -20.62
CA THR A 470 -16.66 1.42 -20.42
C THR A 470 -17.10 0.07 -19.82
N LYS A 471 -18.42 -0.21 -19.78
CA LYS A 471 -18.96 -1.51 -19.36
C LYS A 471 -18.40 -2.62 -20.25
N TYR A 472 -18.14 -3.77 -19.66
CA TYR A 472 -17.44 -4.88 -20.32
C TYR A 472 -18.11 -5.35 -21.61
N ASP A 473 -19.41 -5.52 -21.59
CA ASP A 473 -20.25 -5.95 -22.71
C ASP A 473 -20.37 -4.92 -23.85
N MET A 474 -20.05 -3.64 -23.57
CA MET A 474 -20.07 -2.56 -24.55
C MET A 474 -18.69 -2.24 -25.14
N ARG A 475 -17.64 -2.95 -24.71
CA ARG A 475 -16.26 -2.68 -25.15
C ARG A 475 -16.01 -3.18 -26.57
N ASN A 476 -15.86 -2.27 -27.51
CA ASN A 476 -15.52 -2.53 -28.91
C ASN A 476 -14.75 -1.34 -29.49
N GLU A 477 -14.18 -1.50 -30.66
CA GLU A 477 -13.38 -0.46 -31.32
C GLU A 477 -14.16 0.82 -31.59
N LYS A 478 -15.44 0.68 -31.98
CA LYS A 478 -16.34 1.83 -32.23
C LYS A 478 -16.49 2.66 -30.93
N MET A 479 -16.72 2.00 -29.81
CA MET A 479 -16.85 2.67 -28.51
C MET A 479 -15.54 3.36 -28.10
N TYR A 480 -14.37 2.74 -28.31
CA TYR A 480 -13.08 3.38 -28.01
C TYR A 480 -12.83 4.61 -28.90
N LYS A 481 -13.22 4.56 -30.15
CA LYS A 481 -13.16 5.69 -31.07
C LYS A 481 -14.10 6.83 -30.62
N GLU A 482 -15.31 6.52 -30.21
CA GLU A 482 -16.27 7.50 -29.70
C GLU A 482 -15.73 8.18 -28.42
N ILE A 483 -15.20 7.41 -27.47
CA ILE A 483 -14.56 7.97 -26.25
C ILE A 483 -13.37 8.86 -26.64
N GLY A 484 -12.48 8.41 -27.53
CA GLY A 484 -11.34 9.20 -28.00
C GLY A 484 -11.73 10.50 -28.68
N THR A 485 -12.80 10.48 -29.50
CA THR A 485 -13.36 11.68 -30.11
C THR A 485 -13.89 12.66 -29.07
N LYS A 486 -14.61 12.18 -28.04
CA LYS A 486 -15.08 13.04 -26.93
C LYS A 486 -13.91 13.64 -26.13
N CYS A 487 -12.86 12.87 -25.87
CA CYS A 487 -11.64 13.39 -25.24
C CYS A 487 -11.01 14.52 -26.10
N SER A 488 -10.95 14.35 -27.41
CA SER A 488 -10.44 15.38 -28.33
C SER A 488 -11.27 16.66 -28.28
N GLN A 489 -12.59 16.53 -28.36
CA GLN A 489 -13.53 17.67 -28.26
C GLN A 489 -13.40 18.44 -26.94
N ILE A 490 -13.23 17.73 -25.81
CA ILE A 490 -13.01 18.35 -24.51
C ILE A 490 -11.70 19.15 -24.51
N CYS A 491 -10.63 18.60 -25.08
CA CYS A 491 -9.34 19.30 -25.16
C CYS A 491 -9.39 20.56 -26.03
N GLU A 492 -10.22 20.59 -27.06
CA GLU A 492 -10.42 21.78 -27.92
C GLU A 492 -11.11 22.92 -27.17
N VAL A 493 -12.07 22.58 -26.29
CA VAL A 493 -12.89 23.58 -25.59
C VAL A 493 -12.22 24.09 -24.29
N VAL A 494 -11.45 23.23 -23.59
CA VAL A 494 -10.81 23.58 -22.34
C VAL A 494 -9.47 24.29 -22.61
N PRO A 495 -9.27 25.55 -22.20
CA PRO A 495 -8.07 26.31 -22.52
C PRO A 495 -6.82 25.91 -21.73
N GLY A 496 -6.96 25.22 -20.59
CA GLY A 496 -5.86 24.83 -19.70
C GLY A 496 -5.53 23.35 -19.76
N ASN A 497 -4.98 22.84 -18.68
CA ASN A 497 -4.67 21.42 -18.50
C ASN A 497 -5.94 20.59 -18.35
N VAL A 498 -5.93 19.39 -18.93
CA VAL A 498 -7.04 18.42 -18.87
C VAL A 498 -6.50 17.09 -18.35
N ALA A 499 -7.24 16.43 -17.46
CA ALA A 499 -6.90 15.09 -17.01
C ALA A 499 -8.03 14.11 -17.35
N PHE A 500 -7.69 13.02 -18.01
CA PHE A 500 -8.60 11.93 -18.33
C PHE A 500 -8.20 10.70 -17.51
N PHE A 501 -9.15 10.18 -16.71
CA PHE A 501 -8.94 8.97 -15.94
C PHE A 501 -9.77 7.81 -16.49
N PHE A 502 -9.08 6.75 -16.91
CA PHE A 502 -9.67 5.55 -17.50
C PHE A 502 -9.77 4.44 -16.43
N PRO A 503 -10.78 3.53 -16.50
CA PRO A 503 -10.93 2.45 -15.53
C PRO A 503 -9.73 1.49 -15.43
N SER A 504 -8.89 1.43 -16.45
CA SER A 504 -7.65 0.63 -16.47
C SER A 504 -6.69 1.14 -17.54
N TYR A 505 -5.39 0.83 -17.37
CA TYR A 505 -4.36 1.08 -18.39
C TYR A 505 -4.72 0.43 -19.74
N TRP A 506 -5.30 -0.76 -19.71
CA TRP A 506 -5.73 -1.45 -20.95
C TRP A 506 -6.79 -0.65 -21.73
N ILE A 507 -7.83 -0.11 -21.06
CA ILE A 507 -8.84 0.72 -21.73
C ILE A 507 -8.22 2.02 -22.24
N ARG A 508 -7.39 2.67 -21.44
CA ARG A 508 -6.66 3.87 -21.84
C ARG A 508 -5.87 3.63 -23.13
N ASP A 509 -5.10 2.54 -23.19
CA ASP A 509 -4.26 2.21 -24.33
C ASP A 509 -5.09 1.85 -25.59
N LYS A 510 -6.32 1.34 -25.40
CA LYS A 510 -7.27 1.13 -26.51
C LYS A 510 -7.92 2.41 -27.03
N VAL A 511 -8.14 3.40 -26.16
CA VAL A 511 -8.73 4.70 -26.52
C VAL A 511 -7.69 5.67 -27.08
N TYR A 512 -6.48 5.64 -26.53
CA TYR A 512 -5.39 6.58 -26.86
C TYR A 512 -5.15 6.80 -28.36
N PRO A 513 -5.13 5.80 -29.26
CA PRO A 513 -4.92 6.00 -30.69
C PRO A 513 -5.97 6.88 -31.38
N PHE A 514 -7.14 7.05 -30.77
CA PHE A 514 -8.24 7.83 -31.27
C PHE A 514 -8.32 9.26 -30.71
N ILE A 515 -7.43 9.60 -29.76
CA ILE A 515 -7.32 10.96 -29.21
C ILE A 515 -6.41 11.78 -30.13
N LYS A 516 -7.01 12.79 -30.81
CA LYS A 516 -6.30 13.70 -31.71
C LYS A 516 -6.41 15.12 -31.18
N ILE A 517 -5.32 15.64 -30.62
CA ILE A 517 -5.28 16.94 -29.93
C ILE A 517 -3.95 17.65 -30.20
N ASP A 518 -3.97 18.99 -30.12
CA ASP A 518 -2.79 19.83 -30.21
C ASP A 518 -2.06 20.00 -28.88
N LYS A 519 -2.69 19.59 -27.75
CA LYS A 519 -2.08 19.63 -26.42
C LYS A 519 -1.04 18.52 -26.28
N GLU A 520 0.01 18.79 -25.52
CA GLU A 520 0.99 17.78 -25.15
C GLU A 520 0.32 16.66 -24.33
N ILE A 521 0.59 15.41 -24.70
CA ILE A 521 -0.01 14.24 -24.05
C ILE A 521 0.94 13.68 -22.99
N PHE A 522 0.49 13.67 -21.76
CA PHE A 522 1.15 13.09 -20.60
C PHE A 522 0.56 11.72 -20.28
N LEU A 523 1.27 10.66 -20.68
CA LEU A 523 0.80 9.28 -20.52
C LEU A 523 1.36 8.66 -19.24
N GLU A 524 0.52 8.44 -18.24
CA GLU A 524 0.90 7.78 -16.98
C GLU A 524 1.43 6.37 -17.24
N LYS A 525 2.57 6.00 -16.64
CA LYS A 525 3.13 4.64 -16.68
C LYS A 525 2.90 3.93 -15.36
N GLN A 526 2.72 2.60 -15.42
CA GLN A 526 2.42 1.79 -14.22
C GLN A 526 3.61 1.74 -13.24
N ASP A 527 4.83 1.69 -13.75
CA ASP A 527 6.05 1.45 -12.98
C ASP A 527 6.91 2.73 -12.84
N MET A 528 6.26 3.88 -12.61
CA MET A 528 6.99 5.14 -12.41
C MET A 528 7.66 5.19 -11.04
N THR A 529 8.93 5.60 -11.01
CA THR A 529 9.63 5.92 -9.77
C THR A 529 9.04 7.18 -9.12
N LYS A 530 9.44 7.49 -7.89
CA LYS A 530 8.98 8.72 -7.22
C LYS A 530 9.47 9.97 -7.95
N GLU A 531 10.72 9.96 -8.34
CA GLU A 531 11.38 11.03 -9.11
C GLU A 531 10.68 11.23 -10.47
N ASP A 532 10.33 10.14 -11.18
CA ASP A 532 9.57 10.22 -12.43
C ASP A 532 8.20 10.85 -12.23
N LYS A 533 7.51 10.52 -11.13
CA LYS A 533 6.18 11.11 -10.83
C LYS A 533 6.26 12.60 -10.53
N GLU A 534 7.23 13.02 -9.74
CA GLU A 534 7.44 14.43 -9.41
C GLU A 534 7.78 15.24 -10.67
N LYS A 535 8.71 14.76 -11.48
CA LYS A 535 9.07 15.37 -12.76
C LYS A 535 7.88 15.47 -13.70
N PHE A 536 7.14 14.38 -13.87
CA PHE A 536 5.94 14.29 -14.69
C PHE A 536 4.88 15.32 -14.27
N LEU A 537 4.64 15.49 -12.96
CA LEU A 537 3.67 16.46 -12.45
C LEU A 537 4.13 17.90 -12.65
N VAL A 538 5.41 18.20 -12.48
CA VAL A 538 5.96 19.52 -12.75
C VAL A 538 5.81 19.87 -14.24
N GLU A 539 6.24 18.98 -15.12
CA GLU A 539 6.10 19.15 -16.57
C GLU A 539 4.65 19.33 -17.00
N PHE A 540 3.71 18.53 -16.44
CA PHE A 540 2.28 18.67 -16.73
C PHE A 540 1.70 20.00 -16.25
N LYS A 541 2.12 20.50 -15.06
CA LYS A 541 1.59 21.74 -14.48
C LYS A 541 2.17 23.00 -15.13
N GLU A 542 3.44 22.98 -15.48
CA GLU A 542 4.21 24.15 -15.90
C GLU A 542 4.51 24.18 -17.41
N GLY A 543 4.37 23.05 -18.10
CA GLY A 543 5.06 22.77 -19.35
C GLY A 543 4.48 23.38 -20.63
N ASN A 544 3.27 24.00 -20.71
CA ASN A 544 2.80 24.46 -22.01
C ASN A 544 1.75 25.58 -21.98
N VAL A 545 1.93 26.60 -22.83
CA VAL A 545 0.99 27.74 -23.01
C VAL A 545 -0.39 27.26 -23.46
N LYS A 546 -0.48 26.15 -24.23
CA LYS A 546 -1.72 25.54 -24.69
C LYS A 546 -2.35 24.57 -23.68
N GLY A 547 -1.68 24.29 -22.55
CA GLY A 547 -2.03 23.28 -21.58
C GLY A 547 -1.65 21.85 -22.04
N GLY A 548 -1.62 20.91 -21.09
CA GLY A 548 -1.35 19.48 -21.29
C GLY A 548 -2.59 18.61 -21.12
N ALA A 549 -2.56 17.41 -21.69
CA ALA A 549 -3.58 16.38 -21.50
C ALA A 549 -2.99 15.15 -20.79
N LEU A 550 -3.32 14.96 -19.51
CA LEU A 550 -2.90 13.80 -18.72
C LEU A 550 -3.87 12.63 -18.95
N LEU A 551 -3.34 11.47 -19.31
CA LEU A 551 -4.09 10.23 -19.44
C LEU A 551 -3.66 9.24 -18.35
N GLY A 552 -4.49 9.11 -17.31
CA GLY A 552 -4.20 8.31 -16.12
C GLY A 552 -5.25 7.26 -15.79
N VAL A 553 -5.07 6.58 -14.65
CA VAL A 553 -5.98 5.55 -14.13
C VAL A 553 -6.36 5.88 -12.68
N PRO A 554 -7.66 5.82 -12.27
CA PRO A 554 -8.08 6.02 -10.89
C PRO A 554 -7.41 5.02 -9.95
N GLY A 555 -6.94 5.48 -8.80
CA GLY A 555 -6.23 4.63 -7.84
C GLY A 555 -4.78 4.29 -8.21
N ALA A 556 -4.26 4.81 -9.34
CA ALA A 556 -2.86 4.70 -9.72
C ALA A 556 -2.03 5.89 -9.17
N ASN A 557 -1.09 6.42 -9.97
CA ASN A 557 -0.11 7.38 -9.44
C ASN A 557 -0.66 8.80 -9.17
N PHE A 558 -1.66 9.26 -9.93
CA PHE A 558 -2.07 10.68 -9.96
C PHE A 558 -3.56 10.93 -9.67
N ALA A 559 -4.33 9.90 -9.40
CA ALA A 559 -5.78 10.04 -9.20
C ALA A 559 -6.19 10.59 -7.84
N GLU A 560 -5.28 10.53 -6.87
CA GLU A 560 -5.52 11.02 -5.52
C GLU A 560 -4.37 11.94 -5.12
N GLY A 561 -4.58 13.25 -5.25
CA GLY A 561 -3.84 14.39 -4.74
C GLY A 561 -2.33 14.35 -4.83
#